data_bbd8fce73ea1f1c2c4b4df52b20d941b
#
_entry.id   bbd8fce73ea1f1c2c4b4df52b20d941b
#
_cell.length_a   1.000
_cell.length_b   1.000
_cell.length_c   1.000
_cell.angle_alpha   90.00
_cell.angle_beta   90.00
_cell.angle_gamma   90.00
#
_symmetry.space_group_name_H-M   'P 1'
#
loop_
_entity.id
_entity.type
_entity.pdbx_description
1 polymer ?
#
loop_
_entity_poly.entity_id
_entity_poly.type
_entity_poly.pdbx_seq_one_letter_code
_entity_poly.pdbx_strand_id
1 'polypeptide(L)'
;MNLNNVITGSPVTSVELRAARDRRVLKKWELLTPGGEICLVEFSLNIAGAVKTFPFARAAFREEVRELSDRLSRFSVLKTEVYEKNTGDCAFFLLKSQAIQVKKFLVSVEESHPLGRLFNLDVCGPDGISVKRHDLGLLPRTCLVCGEDAHVCAQKKSHSMELIQWQTAKLFHEFFRDRAADQAASAAVRGLLYEVSTTPKPGLVDRNNSGSHKDMDFFTFLDSSASLIPWFREFFCLGWDHSSEPDGQIFERLRYAGQRAETAMFSATGGINTHKGLVFASAILCGALGKVHAGRELPPPLEDVLQECRKLGECSLADLHRLPNVQTPLPGSEIQHISGHTPDKMPSDPQGASAPDVRTHFVSLSTNGERIFTAYGIQGARGEAAAGFPSAVQIGLPSLKKWLFSGFSLNDAAAMALLTLISEVDDTNMVHRGGPELAKKSKEQAKRLLSTVTKENFKETLNSLDHQYITDNLSPGGCADLLAVSLMFYFLESAGMIADI
;
A
#
# COMPACT_ATOMS: atom_id res chain seq x y z
N MET A 1 -14.62 12.95 1.65
CA MET A 1 -14.15 13.24 0.28
C MET A 1 -15.21 13.94 -0.57
N ASN A 2 -14.83 14.96 -1.34
CA ASN A 2 -15.73 15.62 -2.27
C ASN A 2 -15.68 14.91 -3.65
N LEU A 3 -16.58 13.96 -3.89
CA LEU A 3 -16.67 13.21 -5.17
C LEU A 3 -16.97 14.11 -6.39
N ASN A 4 -17.36 15.37 -6.17
CA ASN A 4 -17.59 16.33 -7.25
C ASN A 4 -16.33 16.63 -8.07
N ASN A 5 -15.14 16.34 -7.51
CA ASN A 5 -13.86 16.55 -8.20
C ASN A 5 -13.36 15.30 -8.97
N VAL A 6 -14.10 14.21 -8.98
CA VAL A 6 -13.72 12.97 -9.71
C VAL A 6 -14.07 13.09 -11.19
N ILE A 7 -15.28 13.57 -11.50
CA ILE A 7 -15.75 13.74 -12.88
C ILE A 7 -15.39 15.15 -13.37
N THR A 8 -14.14 15.32 -13.77
CA THR A 8 -13.59 16.57 -14.26
C THR A 8 -13.30 16.46 -15.76
N GLY A 9 -13.75 17.43 -16.57
CA GLY A 9 -13.52 17.39 -18.01
C GLY A 9 -14.42 18.36 -18.78
N SER A 10 -14.20 18.45 -20.08
CA SER A 10 -15.00 19.29 -20.95
C SER A 10 -16.35 18.64 -21.24
N PRO A 11 -17.47 19.33 -21.02
CA PRO A 11 -18.79 18.82 -21.39
C PRO A 11 -18.90 18.73 -22.92
N VAL A 12 -19.61 17.70 -23.39
CA VAL A 12 -19.91 17.49 -24.81
C VAL A 12 -21.39 17.73 -25.08
N THR A 13 -21.68 18.27 -26.24
CA THR A 13 -23.06 18.57 -26.68
C THR A 13 -23.78 17.32 -27.20
N SER A 14 -25.10 17.38 -27.25
CA SER A 14 -25.92 16.32 -27.83
C SER A 14 -25.65 16.12 -29.34
N VAL A 15 -25.24 17.15 -30.05
CA VAL A 15 -24.87 17.07 -31.48
C VAL A 15 -23.57 16.27 -31.64
N GLU A 16 -22.53 16.60 -30.86
CA GLU A 16 -21.26 15.88 -30.86
C GLU A 16 -21.43 14.42 -30.50
N LEU A 17 -22.29 14.09 -29.52
CA LEU A 17 -22.59 12.72 -29.12
C LEU A 17 -23.29 11.93 -30.25
N ARG A 18 -24.23 12.55 -30.97
CA ARG A 18 -24.87 11.93 -32.14
C ARG A 18 -23.84 11.63 -33.21
N ALA A 19 -23.06 12.65 -33.61
CA ALA A 19 -22.03 12.48 -34.61
C ALA A 19 -20.96 11.40 -34.21
N ALA A 20 -20.65 11.28 -32.92
CA ALA A 20 -19.77 10.22 -32.44
C ALA A 20 -20.41 8.82 -32.56
N ARG A 21 -21.72 8.69 -32.29
CA ARG A 21 -22.45 7.42 -32.49
C ARG A 21 -22.49 7.03 -33.97
N ASP A 22 -22.79 7.97 -34.84
CA ASP A 22 -22.84 7.71 -36.29
C ASP A 22 -21.47 7.24 -36.81
N ARG A 23 -20.38 7.89 -36.39
CA ARG A 23 -19.01 7.45 -36.73
C ARG A 23 -18.74 6.02 -36.25
N ARG A 24 -19.18 5.65 -35.03
CA ARG A 24 -19.00 4.28 -34.52
C ARG A 24 -19.79 3.26 -35.31
N VAL A 25 -21.01 3.60 -35.75
CA VAL A 25 -21.82 2.75 -36.63
C VAL A 25 -21.14 2.55 -37.97
N LEU A 26 -20.65 3.62 -38.61
CA LEU A 26 -19.91 3.52 -39.86
C LEU A 26 -18.65 2.66 -39.69
N LYS A 27 -17.95 2.83 -38.58
CA LYS A 27 -16.73 2.03 -38.28
C LYS A 27 -17.03 0.54 -38.08
N LYS A 28 -18.16 0.20 -37.46
CA LYS A 28 -18.60 -1.19 -37.37
C LYS A 28 -18.76 -1.83 -38.72
N TRP A 29 -19.43 -1.15 -39.64
CA TRP A 29 -19.65 -1.63 -41.01
C TRP A 29 -18.35 -1.72 -41.82
N GLU A 30 -17.41 -0.81 -41.60
CA GLU A 30 -16.07 -0.87 -42.20
C GLU A 30 -15.29 -2.11 -41.76
N LEU A 31 -15.39 -2.49 -40.50
CA LEU A 31 -14.67 -3.60 -39.91
C LEU A 31 -15.32 -4.97 -40.20
N LEU A 32 -16.63 -5.01 -40.37
CA LEU A 32 -17.38 -6.22 -40.66
C LEU A 32 -17.38 -6.50 -42.18
N THR A 33 -16.76 -7.60 -42.59
CA THR A 33 -16.87 -8.11 -43.93
C THR A 33 -17.97 -9.18 -43.99
N PRO A 34 -18.90 -9.15 -44.97
CA PRO A 34 -19.91 -10.17 -45.09
C PRO A 34 -19.34 -11.55 -45.33
N GLY A 35 -19.71 -12.51 -44.53
CA GLY A 35 -19.34 -13.92 -44.64
C GLY A 35 -18.22 -14.38 -43.70
N GLY A 36 -18.35 -15.57 -43.16
CA GLY A 36 -17.40 -16.20 -42.26
C GLY A 36 -17.83 -16.14 -40.78
N GLU A 37 -17.21 -16.97 -39.94
CA GLU A 37 -17.38 -16.94 -38.48
C GLU A 37 -16.58 -15.81 -37.90
N ILE A 38 -17.05 -14.58 -38.05
CA ILE A 38 -16.45 -13.39 -37.44
C ILE A 38 -17.46 -12.70 -36.56
N CYS A 39 -16.96 -12.01 -35.52
CA CYS A 39 -17.76 -11.09 -34.73
C CYS A 39 -16.95 -9.85 -34.36
N LEU A 40 -17.64 -8.75 -34.08
CA LEU A 40 -17.05 -7.50 -33.65
C LEU A 40 -17.48 -7.18 -32.23
N VAL A 41 -16.54 -6.92 -31.35
CA VAL A 41 -16.74 -6.38 -30.01
C VAL A 41 -16.51 -4.89 -30.05
N GLU A 42 -17.45 -4.08 -29.56
CA GLU A 42 -17.25 -2.68 -29.22
C GLU A 42 -17.22 -2.55 -27.71
N PHE A 43 -16.13 -1.99 -27.17
CA PHE A 43 -15.99 -1.64 -25.77
C PHE A 43 -16.02 -0.14 -25.58
N SER A 44 -16.78 0.34 -24.63
CA SER A 44 -16.77 1.73 -24.14
C SER A 44 -17.27 1.80 -22.71
N LEU A 45 -17.03 2.95 -22.04
CA LEU A 45 -17.57 3.21 -20.71
C LEU A 45 -18.88 3.97 -20.79
N ASN A 46 -19.89 3.53 -20.05
CA ASN A 46 -21.17 4.20 -19.94
C ASN A 46 -21.14 5.26 -18.84
N ILE A 47 -20.75 6.48 -19.20
CA ILE A 47 -20.64 7.63 -18.30
C ILE A 47 -21.89 8.52 -18.44
N ALA A 48 -22.61 8.71 -17.34
CA ALA A 48 -23.77 9.59 -17.29
C ALA A 48 -23.40 11.07 -17.30
N GLY A 49 -24.25 11.92 -17.89
CA GLY A 49 -24.06 13.36 -17.96
C GLY A 49 -23.32 13.86 -19.20
N ALA A 50 -22.94 15.12 -19.21
CA ALA A 50 -22.30 15.77 -20.36
C ALA A 50 -20.78 15.49 -20.46
N VAL A 51 -20.09 15.25 -19.34
CA VAL A 51 -18.67 14.87 -19.33
C VAL A 51 -18.58 13.36 -19.58
N LYS A 52 -17.91 12.97 -20.68
CA LYS A 52 -17.80 11.57 -21.09
C LYS A 52 -16.42 10.94 -20.84
N THR A 53 -15.43 11.79 -20.64
CA THR A 53 -14.06 11.37 -20.32
C THR A 53 -13.48 12.26 -19.23
N PHE A 54 -12.79 11.67 -18.31
CA PHE A 54 -12.04 12.30 -17.23
C PHE A 54 -10.88 11.37 -16.83
N PRO A 55 -9.92 11.86 -16.06
CA PRO A 55 -8.70 11.10 -15.74
C PRO A 55 -8.93 9.64 -15.42
N PHE A 56 -9.70 9.34 -14.38
CA PHE A 56 -9.96 7.95 -13.97
C PHE A 56 -10.70 7.12 -15.04
N ALA A 57 -11.66 7.72 -15.75
CA ALA A 57 -12.37 6.99 -16.81
C ALA A 57 -11.42 6.58 -17.95
N ARG A 58 -10.50 7.48 -18.33
CA ARG A 58 -9.51 7.19 -19.38
C ARG A 58 -8.48 6.16 -18.92
N ALA A 59 -8.01 6.24 -17.68
CA ALA A 59 -7.13 5.25 -17.09
C ALA A 59 -7.77 3.86 -17.05
N ALA A 60 -9.01 3.76 -16.56
CA ALA A 60 -9.77 2.51 -16.54
C ALA A 60 -10.03 1.97 -17.95
N PHE A 61 -10.36 2.82 -18.91
CA PHE A 61 -10.56 2.42 -20.30
C PHE A 61 -9.30 1.81 -20.91
N ARG A 62 -8.15 2.48 -20.77
CA ARG A 62 -6.86 2.00 -21.28
C ARG A 62 -6.44 0.68 -20.68
N GLU A 63 -6.68 0.52 -19.39
CA GLU A 63 -6.37 -0.70 -18.67
C GLU A 63 -7.25 -1.85 -19.16
N GLU A 64 -8.58 -1.63 -19.20
CA GLU A 64 -9.50 -2.67 -19.64
C GLU A 64 -9.27 -3.07 -21.10
N VAL A 65 -8.87 -2.14 -21.98
CA VAL A 65 -8.49 -2.47 -23.35
C VAL A 65 -7.32 -3.46 -23.38
N ARG A 66 -6.32 -3.29 -22.52
CA ARG A 66 -5.19 -4.23 -22.39
C ARG A 66 -5.67 -5.60 -21.90
N GLU A 67 -6.44 -5.61 -20.80
CA GLU A 67 -6.99 -6.84 -20.24
C GLU A 67 -7.91 -7.58 -21.23
N LEU A 68 -8.78 -6.86 -21.94
CA LEU A 68 -9.64 -7.43 -22.95
C LEU A 68 -8.83 -7.99 -24.12
N SER A 69 -7.76 -7.31 -24.55
CA SER A 69 -6.86 -7.84 -25.60
C SER A 69 -6.28 -9.19 -25.21
N ASP A 70 -5.80 -9.32 -23.98
CA ASP A 70 -5.25 -10.56 -23.47
C ASP A 70 -6.32 -11.65 -23.31
N ARG A 71 -7.46 -11.32 -22.71
CA ARG A 71 -8.56 -12.27 -22.48
C ARG A 71 -9.24 -12.72 -23.76
N LEU A 72 -9.35 -11.84 -24.78
CA LEU A 72 -9.95 -12.14 -26.08
C LEU A 72 -9.00 -12.90 -27.00
N SER A 73 -7.70 -13.00 -26.71
CA SER A 73 -6.73 -13.78 -27.53
C SER A 73 -7.18 -15.21 -27.78
N ARG A 74 -7.95 -15.81 -26.85
CA ARG A 74 -8.58 -17.15 -27.00
C ARG A 74 -9.56 -17.27 -28.18
N PHE A 75 -10.07 -16.15 -28.68
CA PHE A 75 -11.04 -16.09 -29.78
C PHE A 75 -10.44 -15.66 -31.10
N SER A 76 -9.11 -15.76 -31.25
CA SER A 76 -8.36 -15.38 -32.46
C SER A 76 -8.65 -13.93 -32.89
N VAL A 77 -8.05 -12.96 -32.23
CA VAL A 77 -8.16 -11.53 -32.55
C VAL A 77 -7.54 -11.28 -33.93
N LEU A 78 -8.33 -10.76 -34.86
CA LEU A 78 -7.91 -10.40 -36.20
C LEU A 78 -7.45 -8.95 -36.27
N LYS A 79 -8.13 -8.05 -35.56
CA LYS A 79 -7.83 -6.62 -35.56
C LYS A 79 -8.27 -5.99 -34.26
N THR A 80 -7.49 -5.01 -33.75
CA THR A 80 -7.86 -4.15 -32.63
C THR A 80 -7.69 -2.70 -33.06
N GLU A 81 -8.69 -1.87 -32.81
CA GLU A 81 -8.62 -0.42 -33.02
C GLU A 81 -9.11 0.32 -31.78
N VAL A 82 -8.39 1.35 -31.34
CA VAL A 82 -8.66 2.14 -30.14
C VAL A 82 -8.80 3.60 -30.49
N TYR A 83 -9.83 4.24 -29.96
CA TYR A 83 -10.15 5.65 -30.19
C TYR A 83 -10.36 6.35 -28.86
N GLU A 84 -9.51 7.34 -28.55
CA GLU A 84 -9.66 8.21 -27.40
C GLU A 84 -10.21 9.56 -27.85
N LYS A 85 -11.42 9.90 -27.42
CA LYS A 85 -12.15 11.09 -27.81
C LYS A 85 -12.91 11.68 -26.61
N ASN A 86 -13.05 13.00 -26.57
CA ASN A 86 -13.83 13.65 -25.50
C ASN A 86 -15.32 13.24 -25.50
N THR A 87 -15.83 12.72 -26.62
CA THR A 87 -17.19 12.18 -26.74
C THR A 87 -17.37 10.76 -26.16
N GLY A 88 -16.30 10.22 -25.53
CA GLY A 88 -16.21 8.89 -24.98
C GLY A 88 -15.20 8.05 -25.75
N ASP A 89 -14.32 7.39 -25.00
CA ASP A 89 -13.33 6.47 -25.54
C ASP A 89 -14.02 5.17 -25.97
N CYS A 90 -13.54 4.54 -27.07
CA CYS A 90 -14.05 3.26 -27.53
C CYS A 90 -12.96 2.40 -28.18
N ALA A 91 -13.11 1.08 -28.06
CA ALA A 91 -12.24 0.11 -28.72
C ALA A 91 -13.07 -0.91 -29.50
N PHE A 92 -12.52 -1.37 -30.62
CA PHE A 92 -13.10 -2.42 -31.46
C PHE A 92 -12.13 -3.59 -31.53
N PHE A 93 -12.69 -4.81 -31.34
CA PHE A 93 -11.96 -6.06 -31.51
C PHE A 93 -12.69 -6.92 -32.53
N LEU A 94 -12.09 -7.13 -33.69
CA LEU A 94 -12.59 -8.06 -34.69
C LEU A 94 -12.01 -9.46 -34.38
N LEU A 95 -12.90 -10.42 -34.20
CA LEU A 95 -12.55 -11.77 -33.77
C LEU A 95 -13.02 -12.81 -34.81
N LYS A 96 -12.27 -13.90 -34.95
CA LYS A 96 -12.69 -15.09 -35.69
C LYS A 96 -13.37 -16.06 -34.73
N SER A 97 -14.65 -15.79 -34.42
CA SER A 97 -15.44 -16.59 -33.48
C SER A 97 -16.93 -16.29 -33.63
N GLN A 98 -17.78 -17.16 -33.07
CA GLN A 98 -19.22 -16.95 -32.99
C GLN A 98 -19.58 -15.87 -31.97
N ALA A 99 -20.38 -14.89 -32.39
CA ALA A 99 -20.79 -13.75 -31.56
C ALA A 99 -21.42 -14.16 -30.21
N ILE A 100 -22.22 -15.24 -30.19
CA ILE A 100 -22.90 -15.72 -28.98
C ILE A 100 -21.91 -16.24 -27.92
N GLN A 101 -20.85 -16.93 -28.33
CA GLN A 101 -19.82 -17.44 -27.43
C GLN A 101 -19.02 -16.29 -26.82
N VAL A 102 -18.63 -15.31 -27.64
CA VAL A 102 -17.91 -14.11 -27.21
C VAL A 102 -18.78 -13.28 -26.25
N LYS A 103 -20.07 -13.09 -26.58
CA LYS A 103 -20.99 -12.35 -25.69
C LYS A 103 -21.16 -13.03 -24.34
N LYS A 104 -21.31 -14.36 -24.33
CA LYS A 104 -21.41 -15.13 -23.07
C LYS A 104 -20.17 -14.92 -22.20
N PHE A 105 -18.98 -14.96 -22.80
CA PHE A 105 -17.72 -14.69 -22.08
C PHE A 105 -17.65 -13.26 -21.56
N LEU A 106 -17.98 -12.26 -22.39
CA LEU A 106 -17.92 -10.86 -21.99
C LEU A 106 -18.94 -10.50 -20.91
N VAL A 107 -20.09 -11.18 -20.84
CA VAL A 107 -21.02 -11.04 -19.72
C VAL A 107 -20.36 -11.46 -18.40
N SER A 108 -19.57 -12.54 -18.39
CA SER A 108 -18.85 -12.93 -17.16
C SER A 108 -17.79 -11.92 -16.75
N VAL A 109 -17.15 -11.25 -17.71
CA VAL A 109 -16.22 -10.12 -17.44
C VAL A 109 -16.98 -8.94 -16.83
N GLU A 110 -18.11 -8.54 -17.42
CA GLU A 110 -18.98 -7.47 -16.89
C GLU A 110 -19.45 -7.75 -15.44
N GLU A 111 -19.74 -9.00 -15.11
CA GLU A 111 -20.28 -9.38 -13.80
C GLU A 111 -19.21 -9.54 -12.73
N SER A 112 -17.99 -9.87 -13.10
CA SER A 112 -16.88 -10.07 -12.16
C SER A 112 -16.01 -8.82 -11.93
N HIS A 113 -16.04 -7.85 -12.85
CA HIS A 113 -15.18 -6.67 -12.75
C HIS A 113 -15.82 -5.57 -11.86
N PRO A 114 -15.08 -4.94 -10.93
CA PRO A 114 -15.64 -3.88 -10.05
C PRO A 114 -16.28 -2.71 -10.81
N LEU A 115 -15.72 -2.31 -11.96
CA LEU A 115 -16.29 -1.29 -12.85
C LEU A 115 -17.23 -1.86 -13.92
N GLY A 116 -17.50 -3.16 -13.92
CA GLY A 116 -18.25 -3.83 -14.98
C GLY A 116 -19.66 -3.28 -15.20
N ARG A 117 -20.26 -2.66 -14.16
CA ARG A 117 -21.51 -1.91 -14.28
C ARG A 117 -21.44 -0.71 -15.24
N LEU A 118 -20.26 -0.15 -15.40
CA LEU A 118 -19.98 0.94 -16.34
C LEU A 118 -19.55 0.46 -17.72
N PHE A 119 -19.23 -0.83 -17.88
CA PHE A 119 -18.82 -1.36 -19.17
C PHE A 119 -19.98 -1.45 -20.14
N ASN A 120 -19.75 -1.00 -21.36
CA ASN A 120 -20.60 -1.25 -22.50
C ASN A 120 -19.83 -2.15 -23.47
N LEU A 121 -20.11 -3.46 -23.46
CA LEU A 121 -19.50 -4.50 -24.27
C LEU A 121 -20.54 -5.04 -25.25
N ASP A 122 -20.66 -4.36 -26.39
CA ASP A 122 -21.54 -4.76 -27.47
C ASP A 122 -20.83 -5.76 -28.40
N VAL A 123 -21.51 -6.85 -28.71
CA VAL A 123 -21.01 -7.88 -29.64
C VAL A 123 -22.00 -8.03 -30.78
N CYS A 124 -21.55 -7.94 -32.02
CA CYS A 124 -22.37 -8.20 -33.19
C CYS A 124 -21.75 -9.25 -34.12
N GLY A 125 -22.61 -10.00 -34.80
CA GLY A 125 -22.25 -10.94 -35.84
C GLY A 125 -21.83 -10.26 -37.15
N PRO A 126 -21.51 -11.03 -38.20
CA PRO A 126 -21.12 -10.49 -39.51
C PRO A 126 -22.24 -9.71 -40.20
N ASP A 127 -23.49 -9.90 -39.79
CA ASP A 127 -24.68 -9.18 -40.23
C ASP A 127 -24.89 -7.84 -39.53
N GLY A 128 -24.02 -7.49 -38.59
CA GLY A 128 -24.11 -6.29 -37.78
C GLY A 128 -25.16 -6.36 -36.64
N ILE A 129 -25.85 -7.49 -36.48
CA ILE A 129 -26.87 -7.67 -35.45
C ILE A 129 -26.20 -7.93 -34.10
N SER A 130 -26.55 -7.09 -33.11
CA SER A 130 -25.99 -7.20 -31.76
C SER A 130 -26.65 -8.33 -30.97
N VAL A 131 -25.85 -9.21 -30.38
CA VAL A 131 -26.28 -10.23 -29.42
C VAL A 131 -26.63 -9.56 -28.08
N LYS A 132 -27.88 -9.75 -27.65
CA LYS A 132 -28.43 -9.19 -26.41
C LYS A 132 -28.38 -10.21 -25.25
N ARG A 133 -28.52 -9.73 -24.01
CA ARG A 133 -28.54 -10.61 -22.82
C ARG A 133 -29.70 -11.62 -22.85
N HIS A 134 -30.87 -11.25 -23.39
CA HIS A 134 -32.01 -12.16 -23.53
C HIS A 134 -31.74 -13.30 -24.51
N ASP A 135 -30.91 -13.11 -25.54
CA ASP A 135 -30.51 -14.18 -26.46
C ASP A 135 -29.65 -15.26 -25.75
N LEU A 136 -29.12 -14.94 -24.59
CA LEU A 136 -28.40 -15.85 -23.71
C LEU A 136 -29.26 -16.39 -22.55
N GLY A 137 -30.54 -16.05 -22.51
CA GLY A 137 -31.45 -16.41 -21.40
C GLY A 137 -31.12 -15.65 -20.09
N LEU A 138 -30.44 -14.53 -20.17
CA LEU A 138 -30.03 -13.76 -18.99
C LEU A 138 -30.97 -12.57 -18.71
N LEU A 139 -31.11 -12.23 -17.44
CA LEU A 139 -31.85 -11.06 -16.99
C LEU A 139 -31.21 -9.75 -17.48
N PRO A 140 -32.04 -8.69 -17.63
CA PRO A 140 -31.56 -7.34 -17.91
C PRO A 140 -30.52 -6.88 -16.85
N ARG A 141 -29.71 -5.88 -17.19
CA ARG A 141 -28.80 -5.25 -16.22
C ARG A 141 -29.60 -4.51 -15.15
N THR A 142 -29.15 -4.62 -13.92
CA THR A 142 -29.72 -3.88 -12.80
C THR A 142 -29.31 -2.40 -12.82
N CYS A 143 -30.08 -1.52 -12.24
CA CYS A 143 -29.79 -0.11 -12.10
C CYS A 143 -28.56 0.12 -11.20
N LEU A 144 -27.73 1.09 -11.56
CA LEU A 144 -26.51 1.46 -10.81
C LEU A 144 -26.83 1.97 -9.39
N VAL A 145 -28.03 2.55 -9.20
CA VAL A 145 -28.43 3.23 -7.96
C VAL A 145 -29.30 2.33 -7.06
N CYS A 146 -30.35 1.68 -7.59
CA CYS A 146 -31.34 0.98 -6.76
C CYS A 146 -31.36 -0.54 -6.95
N GLY A 147 -30.61 -1.09 -7.92
CA GLY A 147 -30.60 -2.53 -8.20
C GLY A 147 -31.77 -3.06 -9.03
N GLU A 148 -32.81 -2.25 -9.29
CA GLU A 148 -33.94 -2.59 -10.18
C GLU A 148 -33.48 -2.65 -11.65
N ASP A 149 -34.39 -3.01 -12.58
CA ASP A 149 -34.10 -3.02 -14.01
C ASP A 149 -33.61 -1.61 -14.49
N ALA A 150 -32.41 -1.58 -15.08
CA ALA A 150 -31.78 -0.34 -15.52
C ALA A 150 -32.58 0.38 -16.63
N HIS A 151 -33.26 -0.37 -17.53
CA HIS A 151 -34.09 0.21 -18.58
C HIS A 151 -35.34 0.86 -18.01
N VAL A 152 -35.98 0.23 -17.04
CA VAL A 152 -37.15 0.78 -16.35
C VAL A 152 -36.78 2.06 -15.62
N CYS A 153 -35.69 2.07 -14.88
CA CYS A 153 -35.20 3.28 -14.20
C CYS A 153 -34.85 4.41 -15.17
N ALA A 154 -34.21 4.09 -16.31
CA ALA A 154 -33.85 5.08 -17.33
C ALA A 154 -35.11 5.68 -18.01
N GLN A 155 -36.10 4.85 -18.36
CA GLN A 155 -37.38 5.30 -18.97
C GLN A 155 -38.20 6.19 -18.01
N LYS A 156 -38.29 5.76 -16.74
CA LYS A 156 -39.05 6.48 -15.70
C LYS A 156 -38.30 7.70 -15.15
N LYS A 157 -37.01 7.84 -15.47
CA LYS A 157 -36.10 8.83 -14.87
C LYS A 157 -36.17 8.77 -13.33
N SER A 158 -36.09 7.53 -12.78
CA SER A 158 -36.29 7.27 -11.35
C SER A 158 -35.23 7.92 -10.46
N HIS A 159 -34.08 8.33 -11.00
CA HIS A 159 -32.95 8.92 -10.28
C HIS A 159 -32.52 10.21 -10.94
N SER A 160 -32.07 11.17 -10.11
CA SER A 160 -31.47 12.42 -10.62
C SER A 160 -30.14 12.14 -11.31
N MET A 161 -29.75 13.03 -12.22
CA MET A 161 -28.48 12.92 -12.92
C MET A 161 -27.30 13.03 -11.95
N GLU A 162 -27.42 13.89 -10.95
CA GLU A 162 -26.42 14.11 -9.92
C GLU A 162 -26.17 12.82 -9.10
N LEU A 163 -27.24 12.10 -8.77
CA LEU A 163 -27.13 10.83 -8.02
C LEU A 163 -26.42 9.76 -8.86
N ILE A 164 -26.73 9.65 -10.15
CA ILE A 164 -26.09 8.70 -11.06
C ILE A 164 -24.61 9.06 -11.25
N GLN A 165 -24.29 10.35 -11.40
CA GLN A 165 -22.90 10.83 -11.51
C GLN A 165 -22.14 10.60 -10.21
N TRP A 166 -22.75 10.86 -9.06
CA TRP A 166 -22.15 10.58 -7.76
C TRP A 166 -21.81 9.09 -7.60
N GLN A 167 -22.74 8.21 -7.96
CA GLN A 167 -22.52 6.76 -7.90
C GLN A 167 -21.42 6.31 -8.88
N THR A 168 -21.38 6.92 -10.07
CA THR A 168 -20.31 6.68 -11.05
C THR A 168 -18.95 7.12 -10.50
N ALA A 169 -18.87 8.32 -9.94
CA ALA A 169 -17.65 8.85 -9.33
C ALA A 169 -17.17 7.98 -8.17
N LYS A 170 -18.11 7.51 -7.34
CA LYS A 170 -17.82 6.61 -6.22
C LYS A 170 -17.19 5.30 -6.70
N LEU A 171 -17.74 4.66 -7.75
CA LEU A 171 -17.18 3.41 -8.29
C LEU A 171 -15.73 3.58 -8.78
N PHE A 172 -15.44 4.65 -9.53
CA PHE A 172 -14.07 4.91 -9.97
C PHE A 172 -13.13 5.16 -8.79
N HIS A 173 -13.59 5.98 -7.84
CA HIS A 173 -12.81 6.29 -6.65
C HIS A 173 -12.45 5.04 -5.85
N GLU A 174 -13.45 4.20 -5.55
CA GLU A 174 -13.25 2.97 -4.79
C GLU A 174 -12.34 1.99 -5.56
N PHE A 175 -12.53 1.85 -6.86
CA PHE A 175 -11.70 0.96 -7.69
C PHE A 175 -10.23 1.35 -7.66
N PHE A 176 -9.90 2.62 -7.92
CA PHE A 176 -8.52 3.07 -7.94
C PHE A 176 -7.89 3.12 -6.55
N ARG A 177 -8.66 3.53 -5.53
CA ARG A 177 -8.23 3.48 -4.13
C ARG A 177 -7.86 2.07 -3.71
N ASP A 178 -8.76 1.12 -3.90
CA ASP A 178 -8.58 -0.25 -3.42
C ASP A 178 -7.42 -0.93 -4.11
N ARG A 179 -7.27 -0.72 -5.39
CA ARG A 179 -6.13 -1.22 -6.15
C ARG A 179 -4.80 -0.62 -5.70
N ALA A 180 -4.73 0.68 -5.54
CA ALA A 180 -3.53 1.34 -5.05
C ALA A 180 -3.21 0.93 -3.60
N ALA A 181 -4.24 0.75 -2.76
CA ALA A 181 -4.09 0.25 -1.40
C ALA A 181 -3.52 -1.17 -1.36
N ASP A 182 -3.97 -2.07 -2.25
CA ASP A 182 -3.45 -3.43 -2.35
C ASP A 182 -1.98 -3.45 -2.83
N GLN A 183 -1.62 -2.57 -3.75
CA GLN A 183 -0.22 -2.42 -4.21
C GLN A 183 0.68 -1.87 -3.08
N ALA A 184 0.23 -0.84 -2.36
CA ALA A 184 0.96 -0.28 -1.22
C ALA A 184 1.13 -1.32 -0.09
N ALA A 185 0.07 -2.06 0.25
CA ALA A 185 0.12 -3.13 1.25
C ALA A 185 1.05 -4.26 0.83
N SER A 186 1.03 -4.64 -0.46
CA SER A 186 1.96 -5.64 -1.01
C SER A 186 3.41 -5.18 -0.89
N ALA A 187 3.72 -3.92 -1.21
CA ALA A 187 5.07 -3.38 -1.05
C ALA A 187 5.50 -3.35 0.42
N ALA A 188 4.59 -2.94 1.33
CA ALA A 188 4.85 -2.89 2.75
C ALA A 188 5.16 -4.29 3.32
N VAL A 189 4.28 -5.27 3.10
CA VAL A 189 4.50 -6.64 3.62
C VAL A 189 5.74 -7.29 3.01
N ARG A 190 6.03 -7.03 1.73
CA ARG A 190 7.29 -7.48 1.12
C ARG A 190 8.50 -6.87 1.81
N GLY A 191 8.45 -5.58 2.19
CA GLY A 191 9.49 -4.94 2.99
C GLY A 191 9.80 -5.72 4.26
N LEU A 192 8.76 -6.09 5.05
CA LEU A 192 8.90 -6.87 6.27
C LEU A 192 9.44 -8.27 6.01
N LEU A 193 8.83 -8.99 5.07
CA LEU A 193 9.22 -10.39 4.77
C LEU A 193 10.65 -10.48 4.22
N TYR A 194 11.04 -9.55 3.37
CA TYR A 194 12.40 -9.51 2.84
C TYR A 194 13.41 -9.08 3.89
N GLU A 195 13.05 -8.15 4.77
CA GLU A 195 13.88 -7.76 5.89
C GLU A 195 14.20 -8.97 6.77
N VAL A 196 13.19 -9.66 7.31
CA VAL A 196 13.42 -10.81 8.19
C VAL A 196 14.10 -11.99 7.47
N SER A 197 13.87 -12.14 6.16
CA SER A 197 14.50 -13.19 5.35
C SER A 197 15.93 -12.87 4.93
N THR A 198 16.35 -11.62 5.01
CA THR A 198 17.74 -11.21 4.70
C THR A 198 18.70 -11.91 5.64
N THR A 199 19.74 -12.57 5.07
CA THR A 199 20.65 -13.44 5.81
C THR A 199 22.04 -13.41 5.17
N PRO A 200 23.14 -13.22 5.96
CA PRO A 200 23.16 -13.09 7.42
C PRO A 200 22.87 -11.65 7.89
N LYS A 201 22.23 -11.52 9.07
CA LYS A 201 21.95 -10.22 9.72
C LYS A 201 22.59 -10.17 11.12
N PRO A 202 23.63 -9.39 11.34
CA PRO A 202 24.34 -9.36 12.62
C PRO A 202 23.45 -9.00 13.81
N GLY A 203 23.34 -9.95 14.77
CA GLY A 203 22.60 -9.79 16.03
C GLY A 203 21.07 -9.75 15.90
N LEU A 204 20.52 -9.97 14.71
CA LEU A 204 19.09 -9.93 14.40
C LEU A 204 18.55 -11.33 14.07
N VAL A 205 17.24 -11.48 14.24
CA VAL A 205 16.54 -12.68 13.77
C VAL A 205 16.63 -12.77 12.25
N ASP A 206 17.08 -13.90 11.75
CA ASP A 206 17.11 -14.21 10.33
C ASP A 206 16.80 -15.70 10.08
N ARG A 207 17.05 -16.21 8.88
CA ARG A 207 16.82 -17.63 8.55
C ARG A 207 17.83 -18.60 9.19
N ASN A 208 18.96 -18.09 9.67
CA ASN A 208 20.00 -18.91 10.28
C ASN A 208 19.81 -19.08 11.78
N ASN A 209 19.44 -17.99 12.48
CA ASN A 209 19.33 -17.98 13.93
C ASN A 209 18.44 -16.83 14.44
N SER A 210 18.23 -16.79 15.75
CA SER A 210 17.44 -15.76 16.43
C SER A 210 18.25 -14.52 16.84
N GLY A 211 19.51 -14.39 16.39
CA GLY A 211 20.37 -13.29 16.78
C GLY A 211 20.52 -13.19 18.31
N SER A 212 20.46 -11.98 18.83
CA SER A 212 20.51 -11.69 20.26
C SER A 212 19.16 -11.82 20.99
N HIS A 213 18.18 -12.52 20.39
CA HIS A 213 16.83 -12.69 20.93
C HIS A 213 16.61 -14.11 21.46
N LYS A 214 15.89 -14.20 22.61
CA LYS A 214 15.52 -15.48 23.25
C LYS A 214 14.02 -15.75 23.22
N ASP A 215 13.25 -14.73 22.86
CA ASP A 215 11.79 -14.66 22.93
C ASP A 215 11.11 -14.70 21.56
N MET A 216 11.89 -14.59 20.48
CA MET A 216 11.37 -14.54 19.10
C MET A 216 12.31 -15.26 18.13
N ASP A 217 11.72 -15.79 17.06
CA ASP A 217 12.42 -16.44 15.95
C ASP A 217 11.89 -15.99 14.59
N PHE A 218 12.37 -16.59 13.53
CA PHE A 218 11.97 -16.30 12.16
C PHE A 218 10.45 -16.44 11.94
N PHE A 219 9.82 -17.48 12.49
CA PHE A 219 8.38 -17.72 12.32
C PHE A 219 7.54 -16.71 13.09
N THR A 220 7.99 -16.26 14.26
CA THR A 220 7.36 -15.16 15.01
C THR A 220 7.25 -13.89 14.15
N PHE A 221 8.29 -13.59 13.35
CA PHE A 221 8.26 -12.46 12.42
C PHE A 221 7.34 -12.69 11.22
N LEU A 222 7.24 -13.92 10.70
CA LEU A 222 6.28 -14.25 9.64
C LEU A 222 4.84 -14.09 10.10
N ASP A 223 4.49 -14.59 11.30
CA ASP A 223 3.15 -14.45 11.89
C ASP A 223 2.80 -12.97 12.12
N SER A 224 3.75 -12.21 12.65
CA SER A 224 3.63 -10.76 12.79
C SER A 224 3.36 -10.08 11.45
N SER A 225 4.18 -10.35 10.43
CA SER A 225 4.04 -9.75 9.10
C SER A 225 2.68 -10.06 8.46
N ALA A 226 2.23 -11.31 8.58
CA ALA A 226 0.93 -11.74 8.07
C ALA A 226 -0.24 -11.00 8.74
N SER A 227 -0.16 -10.78 10.05
CA SER A 227 -1.18 -10.06 10.83
C SER A 227 -1.31 -8.59 10.46
N LEU A 228 -0.26 -8.00 9.87
CA LEU A 228 -0.18 -6.57 9.53
C LEU A 228 -0.71 -6.23 8.13
N ILE A 229 -0.90 -7.20 7.23
CA ILE A 229 -1.36 -6.96 5.85
C ILE A 229 -2.63 -6.09 5.78
N PRO A 230 -3.72 -6.37 6.52
CA PRO A 230 -4.94 -5.57 6.45
C PRO A 230 -4.73 -4.11 6.88
N TRP A 231 -3.79 -3.89 7.81
CA TRP A 231 -3.52 -2.57 8.37
C TRP A 231 -2.75 -1.67 7.43
N PHE A 232 -1.81 -2.20 6.63
CA PHE A 232 -1.12 -1.42 5.60
C PHE A 232 -2.11 -0.90 4.55
N ARG A 233 -3.08 -1.73 4.16
CA ARG A 233 -4.18 -1.33 3.28
C ARG A 233 -5.04 -0.25 3.93
N GLU A 234 -5.40 -0.42 5.20
CA GLU A 234 -6.19 0.55 5.98
C GLU A 234 -5.48 1.90 6.09
N PHE A 235 -4.17 1.93 6.39
CA PHE A 235 -3.40 3.16 6.46
C PHE A 235 -3.43 3.94 5.15
N PHE A 236 -3.27 3.26 4.02
CA PHE A 236 -3.38 3.88 2.70
C PHE A 236 -4.78 4.45 2.45
N CYS A 237 -5.83 3.66 2.74
CA CYS A 237 -7.22 4.10 2.58
C CYS A 237 -7.54 5.33 3.45
N LEU A 238 -7.05 5.38 4.69
CA LEU A 238 -7.22 6.54 5.55
C LEU A 238 -6.59 7.80 4.95
N GLY A 239 -5.37 7.71 4.43
CA GLY A 239 -4.74 8.83 3.73
C GLY A 239 -5.50 9.27 2.49
N TRP A 240 -5.96 8.33 1.68
CA TRP A 240 -6.74 8.59 0.47
C TRP A 240 -8.10 9.22 0.76
N ASP A 241 -8.90 8.61 1.62
CA ASP A 241 -10.28 9.03 1.88
C ASP A 241 -10.36 10.37 2.61
N HIS A 242 -9.34 10.71 3.38
CA HIS A 242 -9.25 11.93 4.18
C HIS A 242 -8.22 12.94 3.63
N SER A 243 -7.77 12.79 2.38
CA SER A 243 -6.69 13.60 1.77
C SER A 243 -6.89 15.11 1.83
N SER A 244 -8.13 15.58 1.95
CA SER A 244 -8.48 17.01 2.08
C SER A 244 -8.61 17.49 3.53
N GLU A 245 -8.47 16.61 4.52
CA GLU A 245 -8.52 16.99 5.93
C GLU A 245 -7.15 17.55 6.39
N PRO A 246 -7.11 18.32 7.49
CA PRO A 246 -5.86 18.75 8.12
C PRO A 246 -4.98 17.57 8.54
N ASP A 247 -3.66 17.70 8.40
CA ASP A 247 -2.69 16.62 8.68
C ASP A 247 -2.82 16.04 10.09
N GLY A 248 -3.11 16.87 11.09
CA GLY A 248 -3.34 16.41 12.46
C GLY A 248 -4.55 15.48 12.62
N GLN A 249 -5.63 15.68 11.84
CA GLN A 249 -6.79 14.79 11.85
C GLN A 249 -6.48 13.45 11.15
N ILE A 250 -5.76 13.50 10.03
CA ILE A 250 -5.30 12.29 9.35
C ILE A 250 -4.37 11.49 10.27
N PHE A 251 -3.43 12.17 10.92
CA PHE A 251 -2.51 11.54 11.87
C PHE A 251 -3.25 10.85 13.03
N GLU A 252 -4.26 11.47 13.64
CA GLU A 252 -5.03 10.84 14.71
C GLU A 252 -5.77 9.58 14.25
N ARG A 253 -6.28 9.55 13.01
CA ARG A 253 -6.86 8.34 12.41
C ARG A 253 -5.83 7.25 12.21
N LEU A 254 -4.66 7.59 11.67
CA LEU A 254 -3.53 6.67 11.48
C LEU A 254 -3.02 6.14 12.82
N ARG A 255 -2.94 6.99 13.83
CA ARG A 255 -2.57 6.62 15.22
C ARG A 255 -3.53 5.58 15.80
N TYR A 256 -4.84 5.81 15.69
CA TYR A 256 -5.85 4.87 16.17
C TYR A 256 -5.77 3.53 15.44
N ALA A 257 -5.65 3.54 14.12
CA ALA A 257 -5.46 2.33 13.33
C ALA A 257 -4.12 1.63 13.65
N GLY A 258 -3.04 2.39 13.89
CA GLY A 258 -1.73 1.90 14.30
C GLY A 258 -1.77 1.15 15.64
N GLN A 259 -2.49 1.67 16.64
CA GLN A 259 -2.67 0.98 17.92
C GLN A 259 -3.40 -0.36 17.77
N ARG A 260 -4.37 -0.43 16.87
CA ARG A 260 -5.06 -1.69 16.55
C ARG A 260 -4.15 -2.66 15.79
N ALA A 261 -3.33 -2.16 14.89
CA ALA A 261 -2.30 -2.96 14.21
C ALA A 261 -1.27 -3.53 15.21
N GLU A 262 -0.81 -2.73 16.17
CA GLU A 262 0.04 -3.22 17.27
C GLU A 262 -0.68 -4.33 18.07
N THR A 263 -1.96 -4.17 18.38
CA THR A 263 -2.75 -5.20 19.07
C THR A 263 -2.83 -6.49 18.27
N ALA A 264 -3.04 -6.39 16.94
CA ALA A 264 -3.06 -7.57 16.05
C ALA A 264 -1.69 -8.26 16.02
N MET A 265 -0.60 -7.50 15.92
CA MET A 265 0.77 -7.99 15.99
C MET A 265 1.03 -8.74 17.30
N PHE A 266 0.71 -8.13 18.45
CA PHE A 266 0.89 -8.78 19.76
C PHE A 266 0.05 -10.05 19.91
N SER A 267 -1.17 -10.05 19.39
CA SER A 267 -2.02 -11.24 19.39
C SER A 267 -1.43 -12.37 18.56
N ALA A 268 -0.88 -12.06 17.39
CA ALA A 268 -0.27 -13.06 16.50
C ALA A 268 1.05 -13.62 17.04
N THR A 269 1.79 -12.84 17.83
CA THR A 269 3.12 -13.20 18.35
C THR A 269 3.12 -13.64 19.81
N GLY A 270 1.95 -13.87 20.41
CA GLY A 270 1.87 -14.26 21.83
C GLY A 270 2.35 -13.16 22.79
N GLY A 271 2.19 -11.89 22.44
CA GLY A 271 2.60 -10.75 23.25
C GLY A 271 4.02 -10.24 23.00
N ILE A 272 4.71 -10.77 21.99
CA ILE A 272 6.09 -10.40 21.67
C ILE A 272 6.10 -9.18 20.73
N ASN A 273 6.94 -8.20 21.04
CA ASN A 273 7.13 -7.01 20.22
C ASN A 273 8.14 -7.26 19.09
N THR A 274 7.65 -7.49 17.89
CA THR A 274 8.47 -7.71 16.68
C THR A 274 8.63 -6.44 15.83
N HIS A 275 7.52 -5.75 15.50
CA HIS A 275 7.48 -4.70 14.47
C HIS A 275 6.87 -3.38 14.95
N LYS A 276 6.86 -3.08 16.26
CA LYS A 276 6.16 -1.86 16.77
C LYS A 276 6.66 -0.57 16.10
N GLY A 277 7.97 -0.37 15.98
CA GLY A 277 8.55 0.79 15.29
C GLY A 277 8.16 0.85 13.83
N LEU A 278 8.16 -0.30 13.18
CA LEU A 278 7.82 -0.43 11.77
C LEU A 278 6.32 -0.26 11.49
N VAL A 279 5.43 -0.67 12.40
CA VAL A 279 3.98 -0.36 12.32
C VAL A 279 3.77 1.15 12.27
N PHE A 280 4.44 1.90 13.13
CA PHE A 280 4.38 3.37 13.11
C PHE A 280 4.93 3.95 11.81
N ALA A 281 6.12 3.54 11.37
CA ALA A 281 6.74 4.01 10.13
C ALA A 281 5.87 3.70 8.91
N SER A 282 5.30 2.49 8.84
CA SER A 282 4.41 2.07 7.76
C SER A 282 3.08 2.81 7.77
N ALA A 283 2.52 3.15 8.96
CA ALA A 283 1.30 3.94 9.05
C ALA A 283 1.51 5.34 8.45
N ILE A 284 2.62 6.00 8.77
CA ILE A 284 2.96 7.29 8.18
C ILE A 284 3.20 7.18 6.66
N LEU A 285 4.01 6.22 6.21
CA LEU A 285 4.35 6.06 4.79
C LEU A 285 3.13 5.68 3.94
N CYS A 286 2.35 4.67 4.35
CA CYS A 286 1.15 4.27 3.62
C CYS A 286 0.06 5.36 3.65
N GLY A 287 -0.10 6.06 4.78
CA GLY A 287 -1.01 7.21 4.89
C GLY A 287 -0.62 8.37 3.97
N ALA A 288 0.66 8.71 3.93
CA ALA A 288 1.20 9.73 3.02
C ALA A 288 1.01 9.34 1.55
N LEU A 289 1.32 8.08 1.20
CA LEU A 289 1.07 7.54 -0.14
C LEU A 289 -0.41 7.67 -0.52
N GLY A 290 -1.32 7.26 0.35
CA GLY A 290 -2.76 7.36 0.10
C GLY A 290 -3.19 8.81 -0.15
N LYS A 291 -2.71 9.74 0.68
CA LYS A 291 -3.01 11.18 0.54
C LYS A 291 -2.52 11.76 -0.78
N VAL A 292 -1.29 11.43 -1.19
CA VAL A 292 -0.68 11.94 -2.43
C VAL A 292 -1.31 11.31 -3.67
N HIS A 293 -1.68 10.03 -3.61
CA HIS A 293 -2.33 9.34 -4.73
C HIS A 293 -3.79 9.77 -4.95
N ALA A 294 -4.45 10.33 -3.94
CA ALA A 294 -5.85 10.74 -4.06
C ALA A 294 -6.05 11.78 -5.19
N GLY A 295 -6.73 11.35 -6.27
CA GLY A 295 -7.03 12.20 -7.42
C GLY A 295 -5.91 12.35 -8.46
N ARG A 296 -4.83 11.59 -8.39
CA ARG A 296 -3.74 11.59 -9.39
C ARG A 296 -3.84 10.40 -10.35
N GLU A 297 -3.48 10.61 -11.61
CA GLU A 297 -3.37 9.57 -12.65
C GLU A 297 -1.98 8.95 -12.73
N LEU A 298 -0.95 9.73 -12.47
CA LEU A 298 0.46 9.34 -12.60
C LEU A 298 1.08 9.08 -11.24
N PRO A 299 2.08 8.20 -11.17
CA PRO A 299 2.85 8.01 -9.96
C PRO A 299 3.38 9.35 -9.46
N PRO A 300 3.23 9.68 -8.17
CA PRO A 300 3.79 10.90 -7.61
C PRO A 300 5.32 10.85 -7.61
N PRO A 301 5.99 12.00 -7.73
CA PRO A 301 7.41 12.11 -7.40
C PRO A 301 7.63 11.64 -5.95
N LEU A 302 8.75 10.98 -5.71
CA LEU A 302 9.11 10.56 -4.35
C LEU A 302 9.07 11.71 -3.36
N GLU A 303 9.56 12.88 -3.74
CA GLU A 303 9.62 14.06 -2.84
C GLU A 303 8.23 14.49 -2.35
N ASP A 304 7.18 14.38 -3.17
CA ASP A 304 5.80 14.68 -2.74
C ASP A 304 5.37 13.73 -1.60
N VAL A 305 5.73 12.44 -1.70
CA VAL A 305 5.44 11.45 -0.67
C VAL A 305 6.22 11.75 0.60
N LEU A 306 7.51 12.06 0.47
CA LEU A 306 8.37 12.40 1.62
C LEU A 306 7.89 13.69 2.32
N GLN A 307 7.42 14.68 1.57
CA GLN A 307 6.85 15.89 2.14
C GLN A 307 5.61 15.60 2.98
N GLU A 308 4.72 14.73 2.51
CA GLU A 308 3.55 14.33 3.30
C GLU A 308 3.95 13.46 4.51
N CYS A 309 4.97 12.59 4.38
CA CYS A 309 5.54 11.88 5.53
C CYS A 309 6.05 12.84 6.61
N ARG A 310 6.76 13.92 6.23
CA ARG A 310 7.22 14.95 7.17
C ARG A 310 6.04 15.59 7.91
N LYS A 311 5.02 16.05 7.20
CA LYS A 311 3.84 16.70 7.81
C LYS A 311 3.12 15.78 8.80
N LEU A 312 2.88 14.53 8.43
CA LEU A 312 2.25 13.54 9.31
C LEU A 312 3.18 13.15 10.47
N GLY A 313 4.47 13.01 10.21
CA GLY A 313 5.48 12.68 11.21
C GLY A 313 5.67 13.78 12.26
N GLU A 314 5.65 15.06 11.85
CA GLU A 314 5.72 16.22 12.76
C GLU A 314 4.59 16.20 13.79
N CYS A 315 3.39 15.76 13.40
CA CYS A 315 2.28 15.61 14.35
C CYS A 315 2.64 14.64 15.50
N SER A 316 3.47 13.63 15.24
CA SER A 316 3.90 12.66 16.27
C SER A 316 4.95 13.22 17.24
N LEU A 317 5.76 14.19 16.82
CA LEU A 317 6.80 14.80 17.67
C LEU A 317 6.19 15.69 18.75
N ALA A 318 5.03 16.29 18.50
CA ALA A 318 4.31 17.08 19.49
C ALA A 318 4.00 16.26 20.77
N ASP A 319 3.83 14.96 20.66
CA ASP A 319 3.61 14.07 21.79
C ASP A 319 4.91 13.83 22.60
N LEU A 320 6.06 13.71 21.93
CA LEU A 320 7.36 13.57 22.61
C LEU A 320 7.71 14.81 23.41
N HIS A 321 7.41 16.00 22.90
CA HIS A 321 7.68 17.26 23.60
C HIS A 321 6.75 17.54 24.77
N ARG A 322 5.64 16.81 24.89
CA ARG A 322 4.72 16.88 26.05
C ARG A 322 5.14 15.98 27.22
N LEU A 323 6.15 15.12 27.03
CA LEU A 323 6.69 14.30 28.11
C LEU A 323 7.34 15.23 29.16
N PRO A 324 7.12 15.00 30.48
CA PRO A 324 7.75 15.82 31.51
C PRO A 324 9.29 15.70 31.39
N ASN A 325 9.95 16.86 31.31
CA ASN A 325 11.40 16.95 31.31
C ASN A 325 11.91 16.40 32.67
N VAL A 326 12.37 15.16 32.68
CA VAL A 326 13.13 14.61 33.78
C VAL A 326 14.55 15.14 33.66
N GLN A 327 14.78 16.35 34.17
CA GLN A 327 16.15 16.86 34.34
C GLN A 327 16.81 16.04 35.45
N THR A 328 18.04 15.61 35.16
CA THR A 328 19.09 15.00 35.99
C THR A 328 19.12 13.47 36.08
N PRO A 329 20.23 12.85 35.66
CA PRO A 329 20.55 11.50 36.07
C PRO A 329 20.97 11.54 37.55
N LEU A 330 20.29 10.79 38.39
CA LEU A 330 20.80 10.48 39.74
C LEU A 330 22.04 9.58 39.58
N PRO A 331 23.20 9.92 40.12
CA PRO A 331 24.36 9.03 40.10
C PRO A 331 24.12 7.92 41.11
N GLY A 332 24.14 6.67 40.60
CA GLY A 332 24.25 5.45 41.38
C GLY A 332 22.96 4.87 41.91
N SER A 333 22.06 4.40 41.04
CA SER A 333 21.05 3.43 41.44
C SER A 333 21.29 2.14 40.67
N GLU A 334 21.70 1.10 41.39
CA GLU A 334 21.76 -0.29 40.91
C GLU A 334 20.41 -0.72 40.38
N ILE A 335 20.43 -1.22 39.13
CA ILE A 335 19.26 -1.81 38.51
C ILE A 335 19.02 -3.18 39.18
N GLN A 336 18.08 -3.21 40.12
CA GLN A 336 17.56 -4.49 40.60
C GLN A 336 16.70 -5.13 39.52
N HIS A 337 17.11 -6.27 39.02
CA HIS A 337 16.32 -7.18 38.19
C HIS A 337 15.08 -7.61 38.96
N ILE A 338 13.91 -7.11 38.56
CA ILE A 338 12.63 -7.69 38.99
C ILE A 338 12.26 -8.75 37.96
N SER A 339 12.60 -9.99 38.27
CA SER A 339 12.11 -11.18 37.60
C SER A 339 10.69 -11.50 38.05
N GLY A 340 9.79 -11.74 37.12
CA GLY A 340 8.67 -12.65 37.19
C GLY A 340 7.51 -12.29 38.11
N HIS A 341 6.39 -11.87 37.54
CA HIS A 341 5.08 -12.20 38.14
C HIS A 341 4.17 -12.81 37.04
N THR A 342 3.84 -14.08 37.25
CA THR A 342 2.75 -14.80 36.59
C THR A 342 1.40 -14.22 37.00
N PRO A 343 0.42 -14.09 36.09
CA PRO A 343 -0.91 -13.63 36.47
C PRO A 343 -1.71 -14.77 37.12
N ASP A 344 -2.08 -14.58 38.36
CA ASP A 344 -3.02 -15.43 39.07
C ASP A 344 -4.47 -15.12 38.67
N LYS A 345 -5.27 -16.19 38.73
CA LYS A 345 -6.67 -16.40 38.39
C LYS A 345 -7.65 -15.23 38.62
N MET A 346 -8.53 -15.03 37.63
CA MET A 346 -9.78 -14.25 37.75
C MET A 346 -10.74 -14.87 38.79
N PRO A 347 -11.40 -14.05 39.61
CA PRO A 347 -12.60 -14.43 40.36
C PRO A 347 -13.86 -14.07 39.56
N SER A 348 -14.88 -14.93 39.71
CA SER A 348 -16.20 -14.84 39.13
C SER A 348 -17.02 -13.65 39.70
N ASP A 349 -17.86 -13.05 38.80
CA ASP A 349 -18.85 -12.01 39.08
C ASP A 349 -19.68 -12.17 40.38
N PRO A 350 -20.05 -11.05 40.99
CA PRO A 350 -21.46 -10.81 41.24
C PRO A 350 -21.98 -9.39 40.92
N GLN A 351 -23.23 -9.36 40.60
CA GLN A 351 -24.12 -8.29 40.16
C GLN A 351 -24.09 -6.97 40.96
N GLY A 352 -24.17 -5.88 40.19
CA GLY A 352 -24.93 -4.68 40.53
C GLY A 352 -24.20 -3.61 41.33
N ALA A 353 -23.64 -2.59 40.65
CA ALA A 353 -23.54 -1.22 41.18
C ALA A 353 -23.21 -0.24 40.04
N SER A 354 -23.85 0.94 40.11
CA SER A 354 -23.75 2.09 39.23
C SER A 354 -22.33 2.46 38.79
N ALA A 355 -22.19 2.85 37.53
CA ALA A 355 -20.95 3.29 36.91
C ALA A 355 -20.30 4.47 37.64
N PRO A 356 -19.05 4.37 38.07
CA PRO A 356 -18.25 5.53 38.40
C PRO A 356 -17.52 6.05 37.16
N ASP A 357 -17.43 7.37 37.12
CA ASP A 357 -16.68 8.20 36.18
C ASP A 357 -15.20 7.74 36.08
N VAL A 358 -14.88 6.92 35.07
CA VAL A 358 -13.52 6.38 34.87
C VAL A 358 -12.70 7.38 34.06
N ARG A 359 -12.33 8.49 34.67
CA ARG A 359 -11.11 9.23 34.38
C ARG A 359 -9.96 8.67 35.20
N THR A 360 -9.63 7.41 35.02
CA THR A 360 -8.38 6.85 35.51
C THR A 360 -7.25 7.30 34.60
N HIS A 361 -6.41 8.19 35.11
CA HIS A 361 -5.08 8.45 34.54
C HIS A 361 -4.30 7.14 34.49
N PHE A 362 -4.30 6.47 33.34
CA PHE A 362 -3.25 5.52 33.06
C PHE A 362 -1.93 6.30 32.96
N VAL A 363 -1.10 6.18 33.98
CA VAL A 363 0.33 6.50 33.87
C VAL A 363 0.88 5.52 32.84
N SER A 364 0.97 5.96 31.59
CA SER A 364 1.51 5.15 30.50
C SER A 364 2.98 4.90 30.84
N LEU A 365 3.32 3.62 31.00
CA LEU A 365 4.72 3.20 31.04
C LEU A 365 5.40 3.70 29.76
N SER A 366 6.39 4.59 29.89
CA SER A 366 7.10 5.16 28.75
C SER A 366 7.72 4.04 27.90
N THR A 367 7.55 4.13 26.57
CA THR A 367 8.15 3.16 25.63
C THR A 367 9.67 3.27 25.68
N ASN A 368 10.39 2.22 25.21
CA ASN A 368 11.86 2.27 25.13
C ASN A 368 12.33 3.47 24.29
N GLY A 369 11.66 3.79 23.19
CA GLY A 369 11.98 4.96 22.38
C GLY A 369 11.83 6.28 23.13
N GLU A 370 10.79 6.44 23.96
CA GLU A 370 10.57 7.63 24.80
C GLU A 370 11.64 7.75 25.88
N ARG A 371 12.07 6.64 26.49
CA ARG A 371 13.18 6.63 27.47
C ARG A 371 14.52 7.05 26.85
N ILE A 372 14.84 6.50 25.65
CA ILE A 372 16.05 6.85 24.92
C ILE A 372 16.02 8.31 24.45
N PHE A 373 14.85 8.80 23.98
CA PHE A 373 14.70 10.22 23.66
C PHE A 373 14.96 11.11 24.86
N THR A 374 14.38 10.79 26.02
CA THR A 374 14.57 11.58 27.25
C THR A 374 16.05 11.56 27.73
N ALA A 375 16.72 10.39 27.59
CA ALA A 375 18.09 10.23 28.09
C ALA A 375 19.16 10.77 27.13
N TYR A 376 18.96 10.64 25.81
CA TYR A 376 20.01 10.87 24.80
C TYR A 376 19.57 11.78 23.65
N GLY A 377 18.32 12.23 23.59
CA GLY A 377 17.79 13.07 22.52
C GLY A 377 17.57 12.35 21.18
N ILE A 378 17.69 11.01 21.13
CA ILE A 378 17.53 10.22 19.90
C ILE A 378 16.06 9.97 19.65
N GLN A 379 15.52 10.51 18.53
CA GLN A 379 14.08 10.49 18.22
C GLN A 379 13.58 9.17 17.60
N GLY A 380 14.47 8.28 17.17
CA GLY A 380 14.14 6.97 16.60
C GLY A 380 13.17 7.05 15.41
N ALA A 381 12.22 6.13 15.32
CA ALA A 381 11.27 6.04 14.20
C ALA A 381 10.40 7.31 14.03
N ARG A 382 10.09 8.05 15.10
CA ARG A 382 9.33 9.30 15.03
C ARG A 382 10.14 10.41 14.36
N GLY A 383 11.43 10.53 14.72
CA GLY A 383 12.34 11.47 14.09
C GLY A 383 12.59 11.17 12.61
N GLU A 384 12.76 9.90 12.27
CA GLU A 384 12.87 9.46 10.88
C GLU A 384 11.63 9.84 10.06
N ALA A 385 10.43 9.56 10.57
CA ALA A 385 9.19 9.91 9.87
C ALA A 385 9.02 11.43 9.72
N ALA A 386 9.30 12.21 10.77
CA ALA A 386 9.20 13.67 10.73
C ALA A 386 10.24 14.33 9.83
N ALA A 387 11.36 13.65 9.57
CA ALA A 387 12.37 14.08 8.61
C ALA A 387 12.13 13.53 7.19
N GLY A 388 11.10 12.68 6.97
CA GLY A 388 10.82 12.05 5.68
C GLY A 388 11.68 10.82 5.40
N PHE A 389 12.02 10.06 6.43
CA PHE A 389 12.83 8.83 6.37
C PHE A 389 14.20 8.99 5.70
N PRO A 390 15.03 9.98 6.10
CA PRO A 390 16.30 10.25 5.44
C PRO A 390 17.24 9.04 5.46
N SER A 391 17.30 8.29 6.55
CA SER A 391 18.17 7.11 6.63
C SER A 391 17.75 6.01 5.66
N ALA A 392 16.45 5.80 5.49
CA ALA A 392 15.96 4.82 4.52
C ALA A 392 16.18 5.28 3.07
N VAL A 393 15.90 6.56 2.75
CA VAL A 393 15.91 7.09 1.38
C VAL A 393 17.32 7.49 0.92
N GLN A 394 18.15 8.05 1.81
CA GLN A 394 19.46 8.58 1.43
C GLN A 394 20.61 7.60 1.73
N ILE A 395 20.40 6.59 2.59
CA ILE A 395 21.40 5.60 2.95
C ILE A 395 20.99 4.20 2.53
N GLY A 396 19.88 3.68 3.06
CA GLY A 396 19.46 2.29 2.87
C GLY A 396 19.14 1.96 1.42
N LEU A 397 18.23 2.72 0.78
CA LEU A 397 17.81 2.50 -0.61
C LEU A 397 18.94 2.69 -1.62
N PRO A 398 19.77 3.76 -1.56
CA PRO A 398 20.90 3.89 -2.45
C PRO A 398 21.94 2.78 -2.27
N SER A 399 22.20 2.35 -1.01
CA SER A 399 23.09 1.22 -0.74
C SER A 399 22.53 -0.08 -1.36
N LEU A 400 21.24 -0.38 -1.17
CA LEU A 400 20.57 -1.53 -1.77
C LEU A 400 20.73 -1.53 -3.30
N LYS A 401 20.41 -0.41 -3.96
CA LYS A 401 20.53 -0.26 -5.43
C LYS A 401 21.97 -0.42 -5.90
N LYS A 402 22.94 0.16 -5.19
CA LYS A 402 24.37 0.04 -5.47
C LYS A 402 24.82 -1.41 -5.49
N TRP A 403 24.46 -2.20 -4.47
CA TRP A 403 24.88 -3.59 -4.38
C TRP A 403 24.17 -4.49 -5.40
N LEU A 404 22.89 -4.22 -5.69
CA LEU A 404 22.16 -4.89 -6.79
C LEU A 404 22.85 -4.62 -8.14
N PHE A 405 23.21 -3.36 -8.41
CA PHE A 405 23.94 -2.98 -9.64
C PHE A 405 25.31 -3.66 -9.72
N SER A 406 25.95 -3.91 -8.57
CA SER A 406 27.22 -4.65 -8.49
C SER A 406 27.05 -6.18 -8.65
N GLY A 407 25.83 -6.66 -8.97
CA GLY A 407 25.53 -8.07 -9.26
C GLY A 407 25.34 -8.94 -8.01
N PHE A 408 25.04 -8.35 -6.85
CA PHE A 408 24.59 -9.09 -5.68
C PHE A 408 23.13 -9.53 -5.85
N SER A 409 22.75 -10.66 -5.21
CA SER A 409 21.35 -11.02 -5.09
C SER A 409 20.59 -10.00 -4.21
N LEU A 410 19.26 -9.95 -4.29
CA LEU A 410 18.49 -9.04 -3.44
C LEU A 410 18.73 -9.31 -1.94
N ASN A 411 18.86 -10.57 -1.54
CA ASN A 411 19.22 -10.95 -0.17
C ASN A 411 20.57 -10.35 0.23
N ASP A 412 21.58 -10.54 -0.60
CA ASP A 412 22.94 -10.14 -0.28
C ASP A 412 23.09 -8.60 -0.30
N ALA A 413 22.42 -7.94 -1.25
CA ALA A 413 22.35 -6.49 -1.32
C ALA A 413 21.63 -5.89 -0.10
N ALA A 414 20.55 -6.52 0.39
CA ALA A 414 19.85 -6.09 1.60
C ALA A 414 20.72 -6.27 2.86
N ALA A 415 21.47 -7.38 2.96
CA ALA A 415 22.43 -7.57 4.06
C ALA A 415 23.52 -6.49 4.06
N MET A 416 24.02 -6.11 2.89
CA MET A 416 25.01 -5.02 2.75
C MET A 416 24.40 -3.63 3.00
N ALA A 417 23.13 -3.42 2.63
CA ALA A 417 22.43 -2.19 2.97
C ALA A 417 22.20 -2.07 4.49
N LEU A 418 21.90 -3.17 5.18
CA LEU A 418 21.83 -3.20 6.63
C LEU A 418 23.18 -2.82 7.27
N LEU A 419 24.28 -3.40 6.80
CA LEU A 419 25.62 -3.04 7.31
C LEU A 419 25.91 -1.55 7.09
N THR A 420 25.47 -0.98 5.96
CA THR A 420 25.62 0.46 5.69
C THR A 420 24.77 1.28 6.66
N LEU A 421 23.52 0.89 6.93
CA LEU A 421 22.67 1.55 7.93
C LEU A 421 23.31 1.49 9.32
N ILE A 422 23.81 0.33 9.76
CA ILE A 422 24.51 0.17 11.05
C ILE A 422 25.73 1.11 11.14
N SER A 423 26.42 1.37 10.03
CA SER A 423 27.58 2.24 10.01
C SER A 423 27.29 3.73 10.12
N GLU A 424 26.06 4.15 9.78
CA GLU A 424 25.73 5.58 9.65
C GLU A 424 24.62 6.04 10.63
N VAL A 425 23.74 5.14 11.09
CA VAL A 425 22.58 5.49 11.93
C VAL A 425 22.88 5.29 13.41
N ASP A 426 22.31 6.13 14.28
CA ASP A 426 22.31 5.94 15.73
C ASP A 426 21.08 5.11 16.14
N ASP A 427 21.32 3.82 16.37
CA ASP A 427 20.27 2.84 16.64
C ASP A 427 19.85 2.82 18.12
N THR A 428 18.58 3.14 18.38
CA THR A 428 18.03 3.19 19.74
C THR A 428 18.04 1.85 20.45
N ASN A 429 17.91 0.72 19.74
CA ASN A 429 17.94 -0.62 20.33
C ASN A 429 19.37 -1.00 20.73
N MET A 430 20.37 -0.65 19.90
CA MET A 430 21.79 -0.85 20.26
C MET A 430 22.17 -0.05 21.51
N VAL A 431 21.75 1.23 21.57
CA VAL A 431 21.97 2.08 22.74
C VAL A 431 21.27 1.52 23.97
N HIS A 432 20.04 1.02 23.83
CA HIS A 432 19.28 0.43 24.94
C HIS A 432 19.93 -0.83 25.49
N ARG A 433 20.48 -1.71 24.63
CA ARG A 433 21.04 -3.00 25.03
C ARG A 433 22.51 -2.92 25.48
N GLY A 434 23.34 -2.20 24.74
CA GLY A 434 24.78 -2.15 24.98
C GLY A 434 25.31 -0.82 25.54
N GLY A 435 24.44 0.18 25.66
CA GLY A 435 24.86 1.53 26.01
C GLY A 435 25.50 2.31 24.84
N PRO A 436 25.66 3.63 24.99
CA PRO A 436 26.13 4.50 23.90
C PRO A 436 27.55 4.18 23.41
N GLU A 437 28.45 3.79 24.31
CA GLU A 437 29.83 3.49 23.94
C GLU A 437 29.97 2.24 23.07
N LEU A 438 29.22 1.16 23.40
CA LEU A 438 29.27 -0.06 22.62
C LEU A 438 28.56 0.13 21.27
N ALA A 439 27.43 0.86 21.24
CA ALA A 439 26.75 1.24 20.00
C ALA A 439 27.68 2.01 19.06
N LYS A 440 28.44 3.00 19.60
CA LYS A 440 29.44 3.76 18.84
C LYS A 440 30.57 2.87 18.28
N LYS A 441 31.12 1.97 19.10
CA LYS A 441 32.15 1.01 18.64
C LYS A 441 31.67 0.13 17.53
N SER A 442 30.43 -0.36 17.62
CA SER A 442 29.78 -1.19 16.58
C SER A 442 29.60 -0.43 15.28
N LYS A 443 29.17 0.84 15.34
CA LYS A 443 29.07 1.74 14.20
C LYS A 443 30.43 1.93 13.49
N GLU A 444 31.48 2.21 14.24
CA GLU A 444 32.83 2.35 13.71
C GLU A 444 33.38 1.02 13.13
N GLN A 445 33.06 -0.11 13.74
CA GLN A 445 33.39 -1.44 13.22
C GLN A 445 32.72 -1.72 11.90
N ALA A 446 31.39 -1.49 11.79
CA ALA A 446 30.64 -1.63 10.55
C ALA A 446 31.24 -0.77 9.43
N LYS A 447 31.66 0.46 9.76
CA LYS A 447 32.32 1.38 8.82
C LYS A 447 33.65 0.85 8.29
N ARG A 448 34.48 0.26 9.18
CA ARG A 448 35.74 -0.41 8.77
C ARG A 448 35.45 -1.64 7.89
N LEU A 449 34.49 -2.46 8.24
CA LEU A 449 34.14 -3.65 7.45
C LEU A 449 33.67 -3.28 6.04
N LEU A 450 32.84 -2.24 5.89
CA LEU A 450 32.40 -1.76 4.58
C LEU A 450 33.54 -1.35 3.65
N SER A 451 34.69 -0.91 4.19
CA SER A 451 35.84 -0.55 3.38
C SER A 451 36.67 -1.74 2.89
N THR A 452 36.49 -2.92 3.47
CA THR A 452 37.27 -4.14 3.18
C THR A 452 36.42 -5.30 2.62
N VAL A 453 35.10 -5.18 2.68
CA VAL A 453 34.18 -6.23 2.22
C VAL A 453 34.16 -6.31 0.70
N THR A 454 34.22 -7.55 0.19
CA THR A 454 34.12 -7.90 -1.24
C THR A 454 33.01 -8.91 -1.44
N LYS A 455 32.68 -9.23 -2.70
CA LYS A 455 31.65 -10.22 -3.05
C LYS A 455 32.03 -11.63 -2.57
N GLU A 456 33.32 -11.92 -2.46
CA GLU A 456 33.85 -13.22 -2.04
C GLU A 456 33.81 -13.41 -0.53
N ASN A 457 34.06 -12.34 0.26
CA ASN A 457 34.22 -12.44 1.71
C ASN A 457 33.05 -11.94 2.54
N PHE A 458 32.02 -11.29 1.92
CA PHE A 458 30.96 -10.59 2.69
C PHE A 458 30.18 -11.51 3.62
N LYS A 459 29.87 -12.74 3.19
CA LYS A 459 29.11 -13.71 4.03
C LYS A 459 29.90 -14.11 5.27
N GLU A 460 31.17 -14.42 5.11
CA GLU A 460 32.04 -14.75 6.23
C GLU A 460 32.19 -13.58 7.19
N THR A 461 32.38 -12.37 6.63
CA THR A 461 32.50 -11.13 7.40
C THR A 461 31.23 -10.87 8.22
N LEU A 462 30.03 -10.97 7.61
CA LEU A 462 28.77 -10.75 8.29
C LEU A 462 28.45 -11.84 9.32
N ASN A 463 28.76 -13.11 9.04
CA ASN A 463 28.62 -14.20 10.00
C ASN A 463 29.54 -14.00 11.22
N SER A 464 30.77 -13.55 11.01
CA SER A 464 31.68 -13.23 12.11
C SER A 464 31.15 -12.07 12.96
N LEU A 465 30.59 -11.06 12.34
CA LEU A 465 29.96 -9.93 13.03
C LEU A 465 28.70 -10.35 13.77
N ASP A 466 27.90 -11.28 13.21
CA ASP A 466 26.72 -11.84 13.85
C ASP A 466 27.08 -12.56 15.17
N HIS A 467 28.08 -13.45 15.15
CA HIS A 467 28.57 -14.11 16.35
C HIS A 467 29.04 -13.12 17.43
N GLN A 468 29.70 -12.06 17.03
CA GLN A 468 30.13 -11.01 17.94
C GLN A 468 28.93 -10.28 18.56
N TYR A 469 27.94 -9.86 17.74
CA TYR A 469 26.77 -9.15 18.24
C TYR A 469 25.92 -10.00 19.16
N ILE A 470 25.78 -11.32 18.86
CA ILE A 470 25.13 -12.28 19.77
C ILE A 470 25.85 -12.34 21.11
N THR A 471 27.19 -12.43 21.11
CA THR A 471 28.01 -12.48 22.33
C THR A 471 27.87 -11.21 23.14
N ASP A 472 27.85 -10.05 22.48
CA ASP A 472 27.75 -8.74 23.10
C ASP A 472 26.29 -8.33 23.41
N ASN A 473 25.32 -9.24 23.16
CA ASN A 473 23.87 -9.00 23.31
C ASN A 473 23.37 -7.76 22.56
N LEU A 474 23.95 -7.44 21.40
CA LEU A 474 23.57 -6.33 20.55
C LEU A 474 22.54 -6.74 19.51
N SER A 475 21.60 -5.83 19.21
CA SER A 475 20.59 -6.04 18.16
C SER A 475 20.30 -4.68 17.51
N PRO A 476 20.68 -4.47 16.23
CA PRO A 476 20.42 -3.24 15.50
C PRO A 476 18.97 -3.18 14.95
N GLY A 477 17.97 -3.27 15.84
CA GLY A 477 16.56 -3.36 15.47
C GLY A 477 16.05 -2.11 14.77
N GLY A 478 16.54 -0.92 15.13
CA GLY A 478 16.20 0.32 14.44
C GLY A 478 16.74 0.35 13.00
N CYS A 479 17.95 -0.17 12.77
CA CYS A 479 18.50 -0.33 11.42
C CYS A 479 17.74 -1.38 10.61
N ALA A 480 17.21 -2.45 11.26
CA ALA A 480 16.33 -3.43 10.63
C ALA A 480 15.01 -2.80 10.17
N ASP A 481 14.36 -2.00 11.03
CA ASP A 481 13.17 -1.24 10.65
C ASP A 481 13.45 -0.32 9.44
N LEU A 482 14.59 0.37 9.42
CA LEU A 482 15.00 1.24 8.31
C LEU A 482 15.31 0.46 7.03
N LEU A 483 15.88 -0.75 7.14
CA LEU A 483 16.05 -1.64 6.00
C LEU A 483 14.69 -2.05 5.43
N ALA A 484 13.72 -2.40 6.28
CA ALA A 484 12.38 -2.74 5.83
C ALA A 484 11.71 -1.56 5.10
N VAL A 485 11.84 -0.32 5.63
CA VAL A 485 11.34 0.89 4.96
C VAL A 485 12.07 1.14 3.63
N SER A 486 13.39 0.92 3.55
CA SER A 486 14.16 1.02 2.30
C SER A 486 13.68 0.02 1.26
N LEU A 487 13.40 -1.22 1.66
CA LEU A 487 12.83 -2.26 0.81
C LEU A 487 11.38 -1.92 0.39
N MET A 488 10.58 -1.28 1.27
CA MET A 488 9.26 -0.78 0.89
C MET A 488 9.37 0.25 -0.24
N PHE A 489 10.25 1.24 -0.14
CA PHE A 489 10.49 2.21 -1.21
C PHE A 489 10.94 1.53 -2.51
N TYR A 490 11.85 0.57 -2.43
CA TYR A 490 12.29 -0.21 -3.59
C TYR A 490 11.13 -0.96 -4.27
N PHE A 491 10.22 -1.57 -3.50
CA PHE A 491 9.07 -2.26 -4.05
C PHE A 491 7.97 -1.31 -4.54
N LEU A 492 7.78 -0.15 -3.91
CA LEU A 492 6.85 0.89 -4.37
C LEU A 492 7.27 1.45 -5.74
N GLU A 493 8.57 1.72 -5.92
CA GLU A 493 9.13 2.13 -7.21
C GLU A 493 8.95 1.04 -8.28
N SER A 494 9.30 -0.21 -7.94
CA SER A 494 9.13 -1.36 -8.85
C SER A 494 7.66 -1.63 -9.24
N ALA A 495 6.71 -1.26 -8.38
CA ALA A 495 5.28 -1.36 -8.63
C ALA A 495 4.71 -0.13 -9.36
N GLY A 496 5.51 0.88 -9.67
CA GLY A 496 5.07 2.13 -10.29
C GLY A 496 4.17 2.98 -9.37
N MET A 497 4.27 2.80 -8.05
CA MET A 497 3.53 3.59 -7.05
C MET A 497 4.19 4.94 -6.77
N ILE A 498 5.47 5.07 -7.05
CA ILE A 498 6.24 6.31 -7.01
C ILE A 498 7.07 6.39 -8.28
N ALA A 499 7.38 7.59 -8.74
CA ALA A 499 8.26 7.77 -9.89
C ALA A 499 9.69 7.31 -9.57
N ASP A 500 10.43 6.88 -10.59
CA ASP A 500 11.82 6.41 -10.48
C ASP A 500 12.70 7.41 -9.71
N ILE A 501 13.50 6.87 -8.77
CA ILE A 501 14.40 7.61 -7.87
C ILE A 501 15.80 7.68 -8.46
#